data_25671860b882b5f43959021ed4582b00
#
_entry.id   25671860b882b5f43959021ed4582b00
#
_cell.length_a   1.000
_cell.length_b   1.000
_cell.length_c   1.000
_cell.angle_alpha   90.00
_cell.angle_beta   90.00
_cell.angle_gamma   90.00
#
_symmetry.space_group_name_H-M   'P 1'
#
loop_
_entity.id
_entity.type
_entity.pdbx_description
1 polymer ?
#
loop_
_entity_poly.entity_id
_entity_poly.type
_entity_poly.pdbx_seq_one_letter_code
_entity_poly.pdbx_strand_id
1 'polypeptide(L)'
;HQVAQQRWDEQGAMAALYVDNHAKEVWSSLFTMSGKVSHRNRVMPCITTTYAHTGAGTPLVMSVQSGSAPLAPRLVSLVRQAEQMTDSTVRRAVVIDSEGSTFDILQAFDAEDRVIVTPLKPSRTGELELRYRPGSYFRPFRENDELRVAEATLHHKSTGRSLELGALVVRREHRDEDVVL
;
A
#
# COMPACT_ATOMS: atom_id res chain seq x y z
N HIS A 1 7.28 20.93 11.02
CA HIS A 1 8.05 19.86 11.66
C HIS A 1 7.56 19.63 13.10
N GLN A 2 7.64 20.61 14.00
CA GLN A 2 7.21 20.47 15.40
C GLN A 2 5.75 20.07 15.58
N VAL A 3 4.82 20.61 14.79
CA VAL A 3 3.40 20.27 14.87
C VAL A 3 3.14 18.80 14.46
N ALA A 4 3.86 18.30 13.47
CA ALA A 4 3.74 16.90 13.06
C ALA A 4 4.28 15.96 14.14
N GLN A 5 5.41 16.32 14.76
CA GLN A 5 6.01 15.55 15.85
C GLN A 5 5.08 15.49 17.07
N GLN A 6 4.59 16.63 17.54
CA GLN A 6 3.70 16.69 18.70
C GLN A 6 2.43 15.84 18.52
N ARG A 7 1.76 15.95 17.36
CA ARG A 7 0.58 15.12 17.05
C ARG A 7 0.89 13.63 16.95
N TRP A 8 2.11 13.31 16.55
CA TRP A 8 2.56 11.94 16.45
C TRP A 8 2.76 11.31 17.83
N ASP A 9 3.38 12.05 18.75
CA ASP A 9 3.63 11.60 20.12
C ASP A 9 2.32 11.44 20.91
N GLU A 10 1.32 12.30 20.66
CA GLU A 10 0.00 12.21 21.26
C GLU A 10 -0.82 10.99 20.81
N GLN A 11 -0.55 10.45 19.60
CA GLN A 11 -1.28 9.29 19.06
C GLN A 11 -0.63 7.94 19.37
N GLY A 12 0.49 7.93 20.06
CA GLY A 12 1.21 6.74 20.47
C GLY A 12 1.91 5.98 19.33
N ALA A 13 2.86 5.17 19.70
CA ALA A 13 3.83 4.50 18.83
C ALA A 13 3.24 3.48 17.81
N MET A 14 1.95 3.36 17.71
CA MET A 14 1.25 2.40 16.82
C MET A 14 0.98 2.95 15.43
N ALA A 15 1.63 3.97 15.05
CA ALA A 15 1.22 4.58 13.81
C ALA A 15 1.78 3.84 12.61
N ALA A 16 0.91 3.22 11.87
CA ALA A 16 1.16 2.91 10.48
C ALA A 16 1.23 4.22 9.68
N LEU A 17 2.10 4.24 8.68
CA LEU A 17 2.06 5.24 7.62
C LEU A 17 1.07 4.78 6.56
N TYR A 18 0.15 5.63 6.21
CA TYR A 18 -0.77 5.40 5.11
C TYR A 18 -0.25 6.14 3.88
N VAL A 19 -0.18 5.45 2.75
CA VAL A 19 0.22 6.05 1.48
C VAL A 19 -0.92 5.94 0.50
N ASP A 20 -1.31 7.08 -0.06
CA ASP A 20 -2.35 7.18 -1.08
C ASP A 20 -1.79 7.87 -2.34
N ASN A 21 -2.10 7.28 -3.49
CA ASN A 21 -1.66 7.75 -4.79
C ASN A 21 -2.88 8.15 -5.63
N HIS A 22 -3.00 9.42 -5.94
CA HIS A 22 -4.20 9.97 -6.55
C HIS A 22 -3.91 10.78 -7.81
N ALA A 23 -4.49 10.39 -8.95
CA ALA A 23 -4.43 11.13 -10.20
C ALA A 23 -5.60 12.12 -10.30
N LYS A 24 -5.29 13.40 -10.49
CA LYS A 24 -6.28 14.48 -10.68
C LYS A 24 -6.16 15.08 -12.07
N GLU A 25 -7.30 15.25 -12.73
CA GLU A 25 -7.33 15.95 -14.02
C GLU A 25 -6.86 17.40 -13.91
N VAL A 26 -6.20 17.87 -14.95
CA VAL A 26 -5.76 19.24 -15.10
C VAL A 26 -6.31 19.81 -16.40
N TRP A 27 -7.04 20.87 -16.31
CA TRP A 27 -7.63 21.60 -17.44
C TRP A 27 -6.72 22.76 -17.85
N SER A 28 -5.47 22.44 -18.20
CA SER A 28 -4.48 23.43 -18.58
C SER A 28 -3.68 22.96 -19.78
N SER A 29 -3.46 23.84 -20.74
CA SER A 29 -2.58 23.60 -21.88
C SER A 29 -1.10 23.57 -21.52
N LEU A 30 -0.73 23.99 -20.31
CA LEU A 30 0.65 23.96 -19.81
C LEU A 30 1.13 22.56 -19.45
N PHE A 31 0.22 21.63 -19.18
CA PHE A 31 0.56 20.25 -18.85
C PHE A 31 0.36 19.36 -20.07
N THR A 32 1.47 18.87 -20.60
CA THR A 32 1.47 18.00 -21.78
C THR A 32 1.43 16.52 -21.46
N MET A 33 1.69 16.12 -20.20
CA MET A 33 1.70 14.73 -19.81
C MET A 33 0.29 14.26 -19.43
N SER A 34 -0.11 13.16 -20.04
CA SER A 34 -1.40 12.53 -19.80
C SER A 34 -1.23 11.24 -19.01
N GLY A 35 -2.26 10.86 -18.27
CA GLY A 35 -2.33 9.62 -17.54
C GLY A 35 -3.79 9.17 -17.35
N LYS A 36 -3.96 7.94 -16.86
CA LYS A 36 -5.29 7.43 -16.56
C LYS A 36 -5.82 8.09 -15.31
N VAL A 37 -6.94 8.79 -15.44
CA VAL A 37 -7.68 9.37 -14.32
C VAL A 37 -8.84 8.42 -13.98
N SER A 38 -8.71 7.68 -12.88
CA SER A 38 -9.57 6.53 -12.56
C SER A 38 -11.04 6.90 -12.44
N HIS A 39 -11.37 8.01 -11.74
CA HIS A 39 -12.76 8.44 -11.56
C HIS A 39 -13.43 8.93 -12.86
N ARG A 40 -12.63 9.27 -13.90
CA ARG A 40 -13.11 9.61 -15.24
C ARG A 40 -13.04 8.46 -16.22
N ASN A 41 -12.36 7.37 -15.83
CA ASN A 41 -12.08 6.19 -16.65
C ASN A 41 -11.51 6.53 -18.05
N ARG A 42 -10.67 7.56 -18.16
CA ARG A 42 -10.07 8.02 -19.41
C ARG A 42 -8.66 8.54 -19.22
N VAL A 43 -7.89 8.54 -20.31
CA VAL A 43 -6.56 9.16 -20.37
C VAL A 43 -6.73 10.63 -20.72
N MET A 44 -6.16 11.51 -19.90
CA MET A 44 -6.23 12.96 -20.08
C MET A 44 -5.08 13.65 -19.33
N PRO A 45 -4.80 14.94 -19.60
CA PRO A 45 -3.83 15.68 -18.82
C PRO A 45 -4.13 15.59 -17.32
N CYS A 46 -3.14 15.17 -16.55
CA CYS A 46 -3.32 14.99 -15.10
C CYS A 46 -2.03 15.23 -14.33
N ILE A 47 -2.17 15.44 -13.04
CA ILE A 47 -1.10 15.34 -12.05
C ILE A 47 -1.37 14.15 -11.14
N THR A 48 -0.30 13.46 -10.77
CA THR A 48 -0.36 12.43 -9.73
C THR A 48 0.17 13.00 -8.42
N THR A 49 -0.64 12.94 -7.39
CA THR A 49 -0.28 13.35 -6.05
C THR A 49 -0.18 12.11 -5.17
N THR A 50 0.97 11.93 -4.53
CA THR A 50 1.18 10.84 -3.57
C THR A 50 1.36 11.44 -2.19
N TYR A 51 0.58 10.98 -1.23
CA TYR A 51 0.63 11.43 0.16
C TYR A 51 1.11 10.31 1.06
N ALA A 52 1.98 10.64 2.03
CA ALA A 52 2.17 9.83 3.21
C ALA A 52 1.56 10.57 4.40
N HIS A 53 0.70 9.90 5.14
CA HIS A 53 -0.02 10.50 6.27
C HIS A 53 -0.17 9.52 7.43
N THR A 54 -0.51 10.03 8.61
CA THR A 54 -0.81 9.23 9.79
C THR A 54 -2.20 8.60 9.71
N GLY A 55 -2.51 7.67 10.60
CA GLY A 55 -3.85 7.08 10.75
C GLY A 55 -4.94 8.11 11.08
N ALA A 56 -4.58 9.26 11.65
CA ALA A 56 -5.50 10.39 11.87
C ALA A 56 -5.68 11.29 10.64
N GLY A 57 -5.06 10.94 9.50
CA GLY A 57 -5.15 11.73 8.28
C GLY A 57 -4.22 12.96 8.25
N THR A 58 -3.29 13.10 9.20
CA THR A 58 -2.32 14.20 9.19
C THR A 58 -1.28 13.97 8.10
N PRO A 59 -1.18 14.81 7.07
CA PRO A 59 -0.19 14.66 6.03
C PRO A 59 1.21 14.94 6.58
N LEU A 60 2.19 14.09 6.22
CA LEU A 60 3.59 14.23 6.57
C LEU A 60 4.41 14.65 5.36
N VAL A 61 4.24 13.97 4.26
CA VAL A 61 4.94 14.21 3.00
C VAL A 61 3.98 14.14 1.84
N MET A 62 4.18 15.01 0.87
CA MET A 62 3.46 15.00 -0.40
C MET A 62 4.44 15.07 -1.56
N SER A 63 4.21 14.28 -2.57
CA SER A 63 4.90 14.34 -3.86
C SER A 63 3.92 14.61 -4.97
N VAL A 64 4.23 15.55 -5.85
CA VAL A 64 3.40 15.89 -7.02
C VAL A 64 4.19 15.64 -8.28
N GLN A 65 3.58 14.96 -9.25
CA GLN A 65 4.20 14.68 -10.54
C GLN A 65 3.23 14.91 -11.69
N SER A 66 3.78 15.25 -12.85
CA SER A 66 2.99 15.40 -14.08
C SER A 66 2.67 14.04 -14.69
N GLY A 67 1.45 13.87 -15.15
CA GLY A 67 0.97 12.64 -15.77
C GLY A 67 0.73 11.50 -14.76
N SER A 68 0.64 10.29 -15.30
CA SER A 68 0.52 9.07 -14.51
C SER A 68 1.92 8.56 -14.16
N ALA A 69 2.35 8.84 -12.96
CA ALA A 69 3.66 8.43 -12.50
C ALA A 69 3.56 7.15 -11.65
N PRO A 70 4.38 6.11 -11.95
CA PRO A 70 4.37 4.87 -11.18
C PRO A 70 4.83 5.12 -9.75
N LEU A 71 4.16 4.48 -8.80
CA LEU A 71 4.45 4.62 -7.37
C LEU A 71 5.72 3.88 -6.96
N ALA A 72 5.94 2.68 -7.52
CA ALA A 72 6.99 1.76 -7.09
C ALA A 72 8.39 2.40 -6.89
N PRO A 73 8.95 3.15 -7.86
CA PRO A 73 10.30 3.69 -7.72
C PRO A 73 10.44 4.79 -6.67
N ARG A 74 9.32 5.30 -6.15
CA ARG A 74 9.28 6.45 -5.23
C ARG A 74 8.81 6.10 -3.82
N LEU A 75 8.10 4.99 -3.67
CA LEU A 75 7.42 4.64 -2.43
C LEU A 75 8.40 4.55 -1.25
N VAL A 76 9.51 3.84 -1.42
CA VAL A 76 10.53 3.68 -0.36
C VAL A 76 11.12 5.03 0.05
N SER A 77 11.44 5.87 -0.92
CA SER A 77 11.99 7.21 -0.68
C SER A 77 10.97 8.12 0.04
N LEU A 78 9.69 8.06 -0.34
CA LEU A 78 8.62 8.81 0.30
C LEU A 78 8.42 8.39 1.76
N VAL A 79 8.46 7.08 2.03
CA VAL A 79 8.37 6.53 3.39
C VAL A 79 9.54 6.97 4.25
N ARG A 80 10.77 6.90 3.74
CA ARG A 80 11.96 7.40 4.45
C ARG A 80 11.85 8.88 4.78
N GLN A 81 11.37 9.70 3.85
CA GLN A 81 11.14 11.13 4.10
C GLN A 81 10.08 11.36 5.19
N ALA A 82 8.99 10.59 5.17
CA ALA A 82 7.95 10.69 6.19
C ALA A 82 8.48 10.31 7.59
N GLU A 83 9.31 9.28 7.67
CA GLU A 83 9.97 8.88 8.93
C GLU A 83 10.94 9.95 9.45
N GLN A 84 11.74 10.54 8.56
CA GLN A 84 12.64 11.65 8.92
C GLN A 84 11.88 12.88 9.44
N MET A 85 10.70 13.16 8.92
CA MET A 85 9.85 14.25 9.38
C MET A 85 9.31 14.06 10.80
N THR A 86 9.32 12.83 11.29
CA THR A 86 8.82 12.48 12.63
C THR A 86 9.93 12.21 13.64
N ASP A 87 11.19 12.41 13.28
CA ASP A 87 12.37 12.08 14.10
C ASP A 87 12.33 10.68 14.72
N SER A 88 11.61 9.79 14.07
CA SER A 88 11.38 8.45 14.61
C SER A 88 12.46 7.49 14.13
N THR A 89 13.09 6.82 15.08
CA THR A 89 13.98 5.68 14.84
C THR A 89 13.19 4.38 14.64
N VAL A 90 11.88 4.39 14.90
CA VAL A 90 11.02 3.22 14.79
C VAL A 90 10.54 3.08 13.34
N ARG A 91 10.87 1.96 12.72
CA ARG A 91 10.31 1.58 11.41
C ARG A 91 8.84 1.24 11.57
N ARG A 92 8.02 1.78 10.68
CA ARG A 92 6.55 1.66 10.75
C ARG A 92 6.00 0.79 9.65
N ALA A 93 4.91 0.13 9.96
CA ALA A 93 4.13 -0.52 8.93
C ALA A 93 3.59 0.52 7.94
N VAL A 94 3.70 0.24 6.66
CA VAL A 94 3.13 1.07 5.60
C VAL A 94 1.87 0.41 5.10
N VAL A 95 0.77 1.14 5.14
CA VAL A 95 -0.52 0.70 4.60
C VAL A 95 -0.75 1.42 3.29
N ILE A 96 -1.00 0.68 2.24
CA ILE A 96 -1.22 1.22 0.90
C ILE A 96 -2.31 0.41 0.19
N ASP A 97 -2.94 0.99 -0.80
CA ASP A 97 -3.90 0.31 -1.66
C ASP A 97 -3.27 -0.82 -2.50
N SER A 98 -4.04 -1.44 -3.36
CA SER A 98 -3.58 -2.56 -4.21
C SER A 98 -2.44 -2.21 -5.19
N GLU A 99 -2.09 -0.94 -5.37
CA GLU A 99 -0.90 -0.54 -6.13
C GLU A 99 0.39 -1.01 -5.44
N GLY A 100 0.37 -1.11 -4.10
CA GLY A 100 1.47 -1.63 -3.28
C GLY A 100 1.76 -3.11 -3.48
N SER A 101 0.84 -3.89 -4.04
CA SER A 101 0.98 -5.34 -4.20
C SER A 101 1.89 -5.77 -5.37
N THR A 102 2.61 -4.87 -6.03
CA THR A 102 3.55 -5.25 -7.09
C THR A 102 4.78 -5.95 -6.51
N PHE A 103 5.31 -6.95 -7.22
CA PHE A 103 6.46 -7.72 -6.76
C PHE A 103 7.66 -6.82 -6.40
N ASP A 104 7.95 -5.83 -7.24
CA ASP A 104 9.09 -4.92 -7.03
C ASP A 104 8.94 -4.06 -5.78
N ILE A 105 7.71 -3.61 -5.46
CA ILE A 105 7.46 -2.88 -4.21
C ILE A 105 7.66 -3.80 -3.01
N LEU A 106 7.03 -4.97 -3.01
CA LEU A 106 7.13 -5.93 -1.90
C LEU A 106 8.58 -6.34 -1.67
N GLN A 107 9.32 -6.63 -2.74
CA GLN A 107 10.74 -6.96 -2.66
C GLN A 107 11.60 -5.80 -2.12
N ALA A 108 11.31 -4.56 -2.51
CA ALA A 108 12.03 -3.40 -2.02
C ALA A 108 11.80 -3.17 -0.51
N PHE A 109 10.58 -3.45 -0.03
CA PHE A 109 10.27 -3.36 1.39
C PHE A 109 10.92 -4.49 2.20
N ASP A 110 10.88 -5.71 1.68
CA ASP A 110 11.56 -6.86 2.28
C ASP A 110 13.07 -6.64 2.40
N ALA A 111 13.72 -6.16 1.35
CA ALA A 111 15.14 -5.83 1.35
C ALA A 111 15.55 -4.78 2.40
N GLU A 112 14.61 -3.95 2.87
CA GLU A 112 14.81 -2.97 3.93
C GLU A 112 14.30 -3.45 5.30
N ASP A 113 13.85 -4.70 5.41
CA ASP A 113 13.22 -5.23 6.62
C ASP A 113 12.05 -4.33 7.08
N ARG A 114 11.17 -3.98 6.14
CA ARG A 114 10.01 -3.11 6.36
C ARG A 114 8.71 -3.86 6.20
N VAL A 115 7.76 -3.57 7.06
CA VAL A 115 6.40 -4.12 6.97
C VAL A 115 5.56 -3.27 6.03
N ILE A 116 4.95 -3.90 5.05
CA ILE A 116 3.93 -3.31 4.17
C ILE A 116 2.64 -4.11 4.27
N VAL A 117 1.52 -3.43 4.32
CA VAL A 117 0.17 -4.03 4.29
C VAL A 117 -0.56 -3.50 3.06
N THR A 118 -0.94 -4.38 2.18
CA THR A 118 -1.59 -4.02 0.90
C THR A 118 -2.54 -5.12 0.45
N PRO A 119 -3.73 -4.77 -0.06
CA PRO A 119 -4.61 -5.77 -0.68
C PRO A 119 -3.95 -6.35 -1.94
N LEU A 120 -3.97 -7.67 -2.09
CA LEU A 120 -3.55 -8.29 -3.34
C LEU A 120 -4.59 -7.99 -4.44
N LYS A 121 -4.11 -7.61 -5.63
CA LYS A 121 -4.99 -7.45 -6.80
C LYS A 121 -5.60 -8.80 -7.19
N PRO A 122 -6.91 -8.90 -7.47
CA PRO A 122 -7.53 -10.17 -7.89
C PRO A 122 -6.83 -10.82 -9.09
N SER A 123 -6.33 -10.02 -10.02
CA SER A 123 -5.58 -10.52 -11.19
C SER A 123 -4.25 -11.22 -10.84
N ARG A 124 -3.79 -11.14 -9.60
CA ARG A 124 -2.54 -11.72 -9.10
C ARG A 124 -2.74 -12.90 -8.15
N THR A 125 -3.97 -13.28 -7.85
CA THR A 125 -4.23 -14.44 -6.97
C THR A 125 -3.60 -15.72 -7.50
N GLY A 126 -3.54 -15.92 -8.81
CA GLY A 126 -2.86 -17.05 -9.43
C GLY A 126 -1.31 -17.04 -9.35
N GLU A 127 -0.72 -15.98 -8.79
CA GLU A 127 0.72 -15.89 -8.51
C GLU A 127 1.04 -16.19 -7.05
N LEU A 128 0.03 -16.38 -6.21
CA LEU A 128 0.13 -16.56 -4.78
C LEU A 128 -0.15 -18.01 -4.40
N GLU A 129 0.80 -18.64 -3.73
CA GLU A 129 0.63 -19.93 -3.07
C GLU A 129 0.40 -19.68 -1.57
N LEU A 130 -0.79 -20.06 -1.08
CA LEU A 130 -1.15 -19.92 0.33
C LEU A 130 -0.88 -21.22 1.08
N ARG A 131 -0.21 -21.12 2.22
CA ARG A 131 0.02 -22.21 3.14
C ARG A 131 -0.59 -21.90 4.50
N TYR A 132 -1.59 -22.67 4.88
CA TYR A 132 -2.21 -22.53 6.18
C TYR A 132 -1.51 -23.39 7.22
N ARG A 133 -1.17 -22.81 8.37
CA ARG A 133 -0.61 -23.56 9.48
C ARG A 133 -1.62 -24.58 9.99
N PRO A 134 -1.19 -25.80 10.38
CA PRO A 134 -2.04 -26.78 11.03
C PRO A 134 -2.74 -26.15 12.24
N GLY A 135 -4.04 -26.38 12.39
CA GLY A 135 -4.83 -25.81 13.47
C GLY A 135 -5.22 -24.32 13.29
N SER A 136 -4.80 -23.65 12.22
CA SER A 136 -5.31 -22.32 11.90
C SER A 136 -6.73 -22.43 11.33
N TYR A 137 -7.63 -21.55 11.76
CA TYR A 137 -9.02 -21.47 11.29
C TYR A 137 -9.45 -20.02 11.11
N PHE A 138 -10.54 -19.82 10.38
CA PHE A 138 -11.18 -18.51 10.27
C PHE A 138 -11.75 -18.08 11.61
N ARG A 139 -11.57 -16.82 11.96
CA ARG A 139 -12.08 -16.20 13.18
C ARG A 139 -12.92 -14.98 12.82
N PRO A 140 -13.98 -14.67 13.59
CA PRO A 140 -14.75 -13.45 13.39
C PRO A 140 -13.82 -12.23 13.39
N PHE A 141 -14.00 -11.33 12.42
CA PHE A 141 -13.17 -10.13 12.27
C PHE A 141 -14.00 -8.84 12.28
N ARG A 142 -15.10 -8.81 11.54
CA ARG A 142 -16.12 -7.76 11.53
C ARG A 142 -17.48 -8.42 11.51
N GLU A 143 -18.55 -7.60 11.52
CA GLU A 143 -19.93 -8.08 11.64
C GLU A 143 -20.23 -9.37 10.86
N ASN A 144 -19.73 -9.48 9.63
CA ASN A 144 -19.99 -10.63 8.75
C ASN A 144 -18.73 -11.10 8.00
N ASP A 145 -17.57 -10.69 8.46
CA ASP A 145 -16.29 -11.08 7.85
C ASP A 145 -15.52 -12.02 8.80
N GLU A 146 -14.84 -12.99 8.22
CA GLU A 146 -13.92 -13.87 8.93
C GLU A 146 -12.48 -13.64 8.45
N LEU A 147 -11.52 -13.75 9.35
CA LEU A 147 -10.10 -13.59 9.09
C LEU A 147 -9.33 -14.88 9.38
N ARG A 148 -8.41 -15.23 8.49
CA ARG A 148 -7.43 -16.29 8.72
C ARG A 148 -6.04 -15.82 8.34
N VAL A 149 -5.07 -16.14 9.20
CA VAL A 149 -3.65 -15.88 8.91
C VAL A 149 -3.06 -17.06 8.13
N ALA A 150 -2.28 -16.75 7.12
CA ALA A 150 -1.57 -17.73 6.30
C ALA A 150 -0.12 -17.27 6.06
N GLU A 151 0.72 -18.20 5.66
CA GLU A 151 1.99 -17.93 4.98
C GLU A 151 1.72 -17.95 3.49
N ALA A 152 2.41 -17.11 2.75
CA ALA A 152 2.21 -17.00 1.31
C ALA A 152 3.54 -16.92 0.58
N THR A 153 3.62 -17.58 -0.57
CA THR A 153 4.73 -17.40 -1.50
C THR A 153 4.19 -16.70 -2.74
N LEU A 154 4.69 -15.51 -3.02
CA LEU A 154 4.35 -14.76 -4.23
C LEU A 154 5.38 -15.05 -5.31
N HIS A 155 4.93 -15.52 -6.47
CA HIS A 155 5.78 -15.85 -7.62
C HIS A 155 5.78 -14.72 -8.65
N HIS A 156 6.96 -14.33 -9.13
CA HIS A 156 7.08 -13.36 -10.22
C HIS A 156 7.01 -14.08 -11.57
N LYS A 157 5.98 -13.82 -12.36
CA LYS A 157 5.66 -14.55 -13.62
C LYS A 157 6.81 -14.65 -14.61
N SER A 158 7.59 -13.58 -14.78
CA SER A 158 8.58 -13.49 -15.86
C SER A 158 10.01 -13.82 -15.42
N THR A 159 10.32 -13.74 -14.12
CA THR A 159 11.70 -13.92 -13.63
C THR A 159 11.92 -15.20 -12.83
N GLY A 160 10.85 -15.92 -12.50
CA GLY A 160 10.92 -17.11 -11.63
C GLY A 160 11.33 -16.82 -10.18
N ARG A 161 11.49 -15.53 -9.80
CA ARG A 161 11.76 -15.16 -8.41
C ARG A 161 10.52 -15.36 -7.55
N SER A 162 10.73 -15.64 -6.29
CA SER A 162 9.64 -15.75 -5.30
C SER A 162 9.96 -14.93 -4.05
N LEU A 163 8.92 -14.57 -3.32
CA LEU A 163 8.99 -13.80 -2.09
C LEU A 163 8.05 -14.43 -1.05
N GLU A 164 8.59 -14.71 0.14
CA GLU A 164 7.81 -15.23 1.26
C GLU A 164 7.15 -14.06 2.01
N LEU A 165 5.84 -14.19 2.27
CA LEU A 165 5.02 -13.14 2.85
C LEU A 165 4.12 -13.72 3.96
N GLY A 166 3.73 -12.87 4.90
CA GLY A 166 2.53 -13.11 5.69
C GLY A 166 1.29 -12.72 4.88
N ALA A 167 0.21 -13.47 5.01
CA ALA A 167 -1.05 -13.16 4.37
C ALA A 167 -2.21 -13.16 5.37
N LEU A 168 -3.10 -12.20 5.23
CA LEU A 168 -4.38 -12.14 5.91
C LEU A 168 -5.48 -12.43 4.88
N VAL A 169 -6.15 -13.57 5.03
CA VAL A 169 -7.23 -13.97 4.15
C VAL A 169 -8.55 -13.57 4.81
N VAL A 170 -9.30 -12.68 4.15
CA VAL A 170 -10.59 -12.19 4.63
C VAL A 170 -11.69 -12.81 3.79
N ARG A 171 -12.54 -13.63 4.41
CA ARG A 171 -13.77 -14.17 3.82
C ARG A 171 -14.93 -13.24 4.14
N ARG A 172 -15.69 -12.84 3.12
CA ARG A 172 -16.86 -11.99 3.24
C ARG A 172 -18.14 -12.78 2.98
N GLU A 173 -19.14 -12.59 3.82
CA GLU A 173 -20.40 -13.36 3.77
C GLU A 173 -21.15 -13.27 2.40
N HIS A 174 -20.95 -12.18 1.67
CA HIS A 174 -21.68 -11.92 0.40
C HIS A 174 -20.78 -11.90 -0.83
N ARG A 175 -19.58 -12.47 -0.77
CA ARG A 175 -18.67 -12.56 -1.91
C ARG A 175 -18.12 -13.97 -2.02
N ASP A 176 -18.18 -14.51 -3.23
CA ASP A 176 -17.64 -15.85 -3.53
C ASP A 176 -16.09 -15.90 -3.52
N GLU A 177 -15.44 -14.75 -3.38
CA GLU A 177 -13.98 -14.66 -3.42
C GLU A 177 -13.42 -14.10 -2.10
N ASP A 178 -12.44 -14.80 -1.55
CA ASP A 178 -11.67 -14.32 -0.41
C ASP A 178 -10.73 -13.16 -0.83
N VAL A 179 -10.63 -12.15 0.01
CA VAL A 179 -9.67 -11.05 -0.19
C VAL A 179 -8.39 -11.37 0.55
N VAL A 180 -7.24 -11.28 -0.11
CA VAL A 180 -5.91 -11.48 0.49
C VAL A 180 -5.26 -10.12 0.74
N LEU A 181 -4.78 -9.90 1.95
CA LEU A 181 -4.06 -8.71 2.41
C LEU A 181 -2.61 -9.05 2.71
#